data_45d8f198a726f65b9c7e1effd883754b
#
_entry.id   45d8f198a726f65b9c7e1effd883754b
#
_cell.length_a   1.000
_cell.length_b   1.000
_cell.length_c   1.000
_cell.angle_alpha   90.00
_cell.angle_beta   90.00
_cell.angle_gamma   90.00
#
_symmetry.space_group_name_H-M   'P 1'
#
loop_
_entity.id
_entity.type
_entity.pdbx_description
1 polymer ?
#
loop_
_entity_poly.entity_id
_entity_poly.type
_entity_poly.pdbx_seq_one_letter_code
_entity_poly.pdbx_strand_id
1 'polypeptide(L)'
;MSDQDARWKPDAESWSILEVINHLADEEEADFIVRLDYTLNRRTDPWPPIDPQGWVTERRYNERSLGESLQRFLSSRQQSWRWLRGLENPDWDIVYEAPWGPIRAGDVFAAWVAHDLLHMRQIIEVHWAFLNQNVTPYSTRYAGEW
;
A
#
# COMPACT_ATOMS: atom_id res chain seq x y z
N MET A 1 -17.80 2.51 8.17
CA MET A 1 -17.83 2.23 6.71
C MET A 1 -18.27 0.81 6.50
N SER A 2 -19.26 0.58 5.65
CA SER A 2 -19.73 -0.77 5.26
C SER A 2 -18.84 -1.34 4.14
N ASP A 3 -18.94 -2.65 3.88
CA ASP A 3 -18.30 -3.28 2.72
C ASP A 3 -18.74 -2.64 1.41
N GLN A 4 -20.02 -2.23 1.31
CA GLN A 4 -20.55 -1.57 0.13
C GLN A 4 -19.90 -0.20 -0.09
N ASP A 5 -19.73 0.61 0.96
CA ASP A 5 -19.06 1.90 0.87
C ASP A 5 -17.59 1.74 0.50
N ALA A 6 -16.93 0.73 1.06
CA ALA A 6 -15.52 0.46 0.79
C ALA A 6 -15.25 0.00 -0.66
N ARG A 7 -16.26 -0.57 -1.34
CA ARG A 7 -16.19 -0.99 -2.75
C ARG A 7 -16.52 0.14 -3.74
N TRP A 8 -17.02 1.26 -3.24
CA TRP A 8 -17.40 2.37 -4.10
C TRP A 8 -16.18 2.97 -4.79
N LYS A 9 -16.36 3.37 -6.05
CA LYS A 9 -15.36 4.04 -6.88
C LYS A 9 -15.93 5.34 -7.43
N PRO A 10 -15.13 6.41 -7.53
CA PRO A 10 -15.56 7.64 -8.19
C PRO A 10 -15.77 7.45 -9.69
N ASP A 11 -15.00 6.57 -10.32
CA ASP A 11 -15.05 6.19 -11.73
C ASP A 11 -14.48 4.77 -11.94
N ALA A 12 -14.53 4.29 -13.19
CA ALA A 12 -14.10 2.93 -13.53
C ALA A 12 -12.58 2.71 -13.41
N GLU A 13 -11.79 3.75 -13.57
CA GLU A 13 -10.32 3.69 -13.58
C GLU A 13 -9.72 3.85 -12.18
N SER A 14 -10.49 4.43 -11.25
CA SER A 14 -10.05 4.64 -9.89
C SER A 14 -10.14 3.37 -9.05
N TRP A 15 -9.29 3.26 -8.05
CA TRP A 15 -9.39 2.20 -7.06
C TRP A 15 -10.38 2.58 -5.96
N SER A 16 -11.08 1.58 -5.44
CA SER A 16 -11.88 1.71 -4.22
C SER A 16 -10.99 1.67 -2.98
N ILE A 17 -11.52 2.07 -1.85
CA ILE A 17 -10.83 1.95 -0.54
C ILE A 17 -10.45 0.49 -0.27
N LEU A 18 -11.34 -0.45 -0.59
CA LEU A 18 -11.09 -1.89 -0.41
C LEU A 18 -9.93 -2.40 -1.29
N GLU A 19 -9.84 -1.91 -2.53
CA GLU A 19 -8.73 -2.24 -3.43
C GLU A 19 -7.40 -1.68 -2.90
N VAL A 20 -7.38 -0.45 -2.40
CA VAL A 20 -6.18 0.14 -1.79
C VAL A 20 -5.72 -0.65 -0.56
N ILE A 21 -6.64 -1.07 0.33
CA ILE A 21 -6.28 -1.85 1.52
C ILE A 21 -5.68 -3.21 1.14
N ASN A 22 -6.24 -3.88 0.13
CA ASN A 22 -5.70 -5.16 -0.33
C ASN A 22 -4.36 -5.00 -1.05
N HIS A 23 -4.19 -3.92 -1.82
CA HIS A 23 -2.91 -3.56 -2.41
C HIS A 23 -1.85 -3.34 -1.32
N LEU A 24 -2.13 -2.55 -0.29
CA LEU A 24 -1.21 -2.35 0.84
C LEU A 24 -0.82 -3.66 1.53
N ALA A 25 -1.76 -4.61 1.68
CA ALA A 25 -1.47 -5.91 2.26
C ALA A 25 -0.52 -6.75 1.38
N ASP A 26 -0.72 -6.72 0.07
CA ASP A 26 0.14 -7.44 -0.87
C ASP A 26 1.54 -6.81 -0.99
N GLU A 27 1.65 -5.48 -1.00
CA GLU A 27 2.93 -4.77 -0.97
C GLU A 27 3.72 -5.03 0.31
N GLU A 28 3.01 -5.15 1.44
CA GLU A 28 3.59 -5.52 2.72
C GLU A 28 4.21 -6.92 2.71
N GLU A 29 3.56 -7.86 2.04
CA GLU A 29 3.95 -9.27 2.04
C GLU A 29 4.93 -9.64 0.93
N ALA A 30 4.81 -9.00 -0.25
CA ALA A 30 5.50 -9.45 -1.46
C ALA A 30 6.50 -8.43 -2.03
N ASP A 31 6.45 -7.16 -1.59
CA ASP A 31 7.32 -6.12 -2.12
C ASP A 31 8.31 -5.61 -1.06
N PHE A 32 7.95 -4.63 -0.26
CA PHE A 32 8.89 -3.84 0.52
C PHE A 32 9.77 -4.66 1.47
N ILE A 33 9.16 -5.54 2.27
CA ILE A 33 9.94 -6.38 3.21
C ILE A 33 10.87 -7.33 2.46
N VAL A 34 10.42 -7.89 1.34
CA VAL A 34 11.19 -8.83 0.52
C VAL A 34 12.38 -8.10 -0.11
N ARG A 35 12.14 -6.96 -0.74
CA ARG A 35 13.20 -6.16 -1.39
C ARG A 35 14.20 -5.63 -0.38
N LEU A 36 13.73 -5.18 0.78
CA LEU A 36 14.61 -4.72 1.85
C LEU A 36 15.49 -5.86 2.38
N ASP A 37 14.92 -7.07 2.59
CA ASP A 37 15.69 -8.25 2.99
C ASP A 37 16.73 -8.65 1.92
N TYR A 38 16.33 -8.64 0.65
CA TYR A 38 17.27 -8.92 -0.45
C TYR A 38 18.43 -7.91 -0.46
N THR A 39 18.12 -6.64 -0.31
CA THR A 39 19.13 -5.59 -0.31
C THR A 39 20.08 -5.72 0.88
N LEU A 40 19.58 -5.85 2.09
CA LEU A 40 20.39 -5.94 3.31
C LEU A 40 21.26 -7.20 3.36
N ASN A 41 20.77 -8.33 2.86
CA ASN A 41 21.48 -9.59 2.88
C ASN A 41 22.36 -9.82 1.64
N ARG A 42 22.51 -8.81 0.75
CA ARG A 42 23.34 -8.85 -0.47
C ARG A 42 23.05 -10.08 -1.32
N ARG A 43 21.81 -10.47 -1.47
CA ARG A 43 21.41 -11.59 -2.31
C ARG A 43 21.73 -11.26 -3.76
N THR A 44 22.33 -12.22 -4.45
CA THR A 44 22.65 -12.09 -5.88
C THR A 44 21.46 -12.40 -6.78
N ASP A 45 20.44 -13.03 -6.20
CA ASP A 45 19.23 -13.37 -6.94
C ASP A 45 18.41 -12.10 -7.25
N PRO A 46 17.79 -12.04 -8.43
CA PRO A 46 16.94 -10.92 -8.77
C PRO A 46 15.76 -10.81 -7.80
N TRP A 47 15.29 -9.60 -7.56
CA TRP A 47 14.07 -9.40 -6.80
C TRP A 47 12.91 -10.18 -7.44
N PRO A 48 12.04 -10.82 -6.65
CA PRO A 48 10.85 -11.45 -7.17
C PRO A 48 10.00 -10.45 -7.97
N PRO A 49 9.43 -10.88 -9.10
CA PRO A 49 8.55 -10.02 -9.88
C PRO A 49 7.26 -9.72 -9.10
N ILE A 50 6.77 -8.50 -9.25
CA ILE A 50 5.48 -8.08 -8.71
C ILE A 50 4.66 -7.47 -9.85
N ASP A 51 3.33 -7.55 -9.72
CA ASP A 51 2.38 -6.87 -10.60
C ASP A 51 1.26 -6.21 -9.78
N PRO A 52 1.57 -5.09 -9.09
CA PRO A 52 0.61 -4.43 -8.20
C PRO A 52 -0.69 -4.01 -8.88
N GLN A 53 -0.62 -3.63 -10.15
CA GLN A 53 -1.79 -3.22 -10.92
C GLN A 53 -2.62 -4.44 -11.37
N GLY A 54 -1.97 -5.47 -11.88
CA GLY A 54 -2.64 -6.70 -12.34
C GLY A 54 -3.29 -7.45 -11.19
N TRP A 55 -2.67 -7.45 -10.00
CA TRP A 55 -3.21 -8.13 -8.81
C TRP A 55 -4.57 -7.61 -8.37
N VAL A 56 -4.89 -6.34 -8.61
CA VAL A 56 -6.21 -5.76 -8.27
C VAL A 56 -7.34 -6.57 -8.90
N THR A 57 -7.19 -6.89 -10.17
CA THR A 57 -8.17 -7.68 -10.94
C THR A 57 -7.98 -9.17 -10.71
N GLU A 58 -6.75 -9.68 -10.83
CA GLU A 58 -6.44 -11.11 -10.69
C GLU A 58 -6.86 -11.65 -9.33
N ARG A 59 -6.59 -10.91 -8.25
CA ARG A 59 -6.89 -11.29 -6.87
C ARG A 59 -8.25 -10.79 -6.40
N ARG A 60 -9.02 -10.14 -7.29
CA ARG A 60 -10.40 -9.72 -7.07
C ARG A 60 -10.58 -8.88 -5.79
N TYR A 61 -9.72 -7.87 -5.61
CA TYR A 61 -9.68 -7.09 -4.36
C TYR A 61 -11.03 -6.49 -3.98
N ASN A 62 -11.78 -5.96 -4.96
CA ASN A 62 -13.06 -5.31 -4.70
C ASN A 62 -14.21 -6.27 -4.33
N GLU A 63 -13.97 -7.58 -4.35
CA GLU A 63 -14.94 -8.59 -3.95
C GLU A 63 -14.70 -9.14 -2.54
N ARG A 64 -13.58 -8.76 -1.90
CA ARG A 64 -13.20 -9.23 -0.57
C ARG A 64 -14.02 -8.56 0.53
N SER A 65 -13.91 -9.07 1.75
CA SER A 65 -14.46 -8.46 2.96
C SER A 65 -13.52 -7.36 3.47
N LEU A 66 -14.05 -6.20 3.81
CA LEU A 66 -13.29 -5.09 4.40
C LEU A 66 -12.63 -5.50 5.71
N GLY A 67 -13.39 -6.20 6.58
CA GLY A 67 -12.87 -6.63 7.87
C GLY A 67 -11.69 -7.60 7.74
N GLU A 68 -11.81 -8.61 6.86
CA GLU A 68 -10.73 -9.57 6.60
C GLU A 68 -9.51 -8.91 5.93
N SER A 69 -9.73 -7.99 5.00
CA SER A 69 -8.65 -7.24 4.32
C SER A 69 -7.87 -6.38 5.30
N LEU A 70 -8.55 -5.65 6.18
CA LEU A 70 -7.91 -4.87 7.24
C LEU A 70 -7.13 -5.76 8.22
N GLN A 71 -7.72 -6.87 8.64
CA GLN A 71 -7.05 -7.81 9.54
C GLN A 71 -5.80 -8.40 8.90
N ARG A 72 -5.85 -8.75 7.61
CA ARG A 72 -4.69 -9.22 6.85
C ARG A 72 -3.58 -8.17 6.83
N PHE A 73 -3.90 -6.94 6.41
CA PHE A 73 -2.92 -5.84 6.38
C PHE A 73 -2.26 -5.61 7.74
N LEU A 74 -3.08 -5.50 8.81
CA LEU A 74 -2.57 -5.26 10.16
C LEU A 74 -1.69 -6.41 10.66
N SER A 75 -2.03 -7.64 10.34
CA SER A 75 -1.25 -8.82 10.72
C SER A 75 0.09 -8.86 9.99
N SER A 76 0.11 -8.59 8.69
CA SER A 76 1.33 -8.53 7.87
C SER A 76 2.22 -7.38 8.32
N ARG A 77 1.66 -6.19 8.57
CA ARG A 77 2.38 -5.04 9.12
C ARG A 77 3.02 -5.36 10.48
N GLN A 78 2.31 -6.06 11.34
CA GLN A 78 2.86 -6.47 12.63
C GLN A 78 4.04 -7.45 12.48
N GLN A 79 4.01 -8.34 11.48
CA GLN A 79 5.13 -9.23 11.18
C GLN A 79 6.33 -8.44 10.66
N SER A 80 6.13 -7.50 9.73
CA SER A 80 7.18 -6.62 9.22
C SER A 80 7.82 -5.78 10.32
N TRP A 81 7.03 -5.25 11.24
CA TRP A 81 7.54 -4.52 12.39
C TRP A 81 8.41 -5.37 13.32
N ARG A 82 8.03 -6.62 13.54
CA ARG A 82 8.86 -7.54 14.34
C ARG A 82 10.18 -7.83 13.63
N TRP A 83 10.13 -8.06 12.33
CA TRP A 83 11.31 -8.28 11.52
C TRP A 83 12.24 -7.06 11.53
N LEU A 84 11.73 -5.86 11.27
CA LEU A 84 12.50 -4.61 11.30
C LEU A 84 13.18 -4.37 12.66
N ARG A 85 12.48 -4.63 13.75
CA ARG A 85 13.04 -4.49 15.11
C ARG A 85 14.06 -5.56 15.46
N GLY A 86 14.05 -6.66 14.76
CA GLY A 86 15.03 -7.74 14.92
C GLY A 86 16.32 -7.53 14.11
N LEU A 87 16.39 -6.52 13.26
CA LEU A 87 17.60 -6.20 12.51
C LEU A 87 18.71 -5.73 13.46
N GLU A 88 19.85 -6.41 13.45
CA GLU A 88 21.02 -6.05 14.23
C GLU A 88 22.00 -5.25 13.39
N ASN A 89 22.14 -3.94 13.68
CA ASN A 89 23.05 -3.01 13.00
C ASN A 89 22.96 -3.07 11.46
N PRO A 90 21.77 -2.90 10.86
CA PRO A 90 21.62 -2.98 9.42
C PRO A 90 22.43 -1.90 8.70
N ASP A 91 23.11 -2.28 7.64
CA ASP A 91 23.83 -1.36 6.76
C ASP A 91 22.84 -0.71 5.78
N TRP A 92 22.30 0.44 6.17
CA TRP A 92 21.32 1.19 5.36
C TRP A 92 21.90 1.76 4.07
N ASP A 93 23.22 1.88 3.95
CA ASP A 93 23.90 2.38 2.76
C ASP A 93 24.30 1.27 1.78
N ILE A 94 24.07 0.01 2.13
CA ILE A 94 24.33 -1.09 1.21
C ILE A 94 23.46 -0.95 -0.04
N VAL A 95 24.08 -1.16 -1.21
CA VAL A 95 23.47 -0.97 -2.53
C VAL A 95 23.07 -2.32 -3.14
N TYR A 96 21.90 -2.35 -3.73
CA TYR A 96 21.41 -3.40 -4.62
C TYR A 96 21.35 -2.86 -6.05
N GLU A 97 21.82 -3.65 -7.03
CA GLU A 97 21.78 -3.28 -8.46
C GLU A 97 20.44 -3.73 -9.05
N ALA A 98 19.44 -2.85 -8.96
CA ALA A 98 18.13 -3.11 -9.56
C ALA A 98 18.18 -2.91 -11.09
N PRO A 99 17.23 -3.48 -11.86
CA PRO A 99 17.21 -3.35 -13.33
C PRO A 99 17.18 -1.90 -13.85
N TRP A 100 16.72 -0.97 -13.04
CA TRP A 100 16.65 0.47 -13.37
C TRP A 100 17.77 1.30 -12.76
N GLY A 101 18.71 0.69 -12.03
CA GLY A 101 19.84 1.35 -11.40
C GLY A 101 20.02 1.01 -9.92
N PRO A 102 21.11 1.50 -9.31
CA PRO A 102 21.43 1.21 -7.91
C PRO A 102 20.39 1.82 -6.96
N ILE A 103 20.06 1.07 -5.90
CA ILE A 103 19.18 1.50 -4.82
C ILE A 103 19.76 1.05 -3.47
N ARG A 104 19.74 1.93 -2.47
CA ARG A 104 20.21 1.60 -1.12
C ARG A 104 19.09 0.97 -0.29
N ALA A 105 19.44 0.18 0.72
CA ALA A 105 18.49 -0.35 1.69
C ALA A 105 17.68 0.76 2.36
N GLY A 106 18.32 1.87 2.73
CA GLY A 106 17.66 3.04 3.30
C GLY A 106 16.65 3.69 2.34
N ASP A 107 16.92 3.68 1.03
CA ASP A 107 15.99 4.21 0.03
C ASP A 107 14.75 3.30 -0.09
N VAL A 108 14.92 1.97 -0.04
CA VAL A 108 13.80 1.02 -0.03
C VAL A 108 12.93 1.23 1.21
N PHE A 109 13.54 1.37 2.38
CA PHE A 109 12.80 1.60 3.62
C PHE A 109 12.07 2.95 3.64
N ALA A 110 12.73 4.02 3.16
CA ALA A 110 12.11 5.33 3.03
C ALA A 110 10.93 5.32 2.04
N ALA A 111 11.08 4.59 0.91
CA ALA A 111 10.00 4.39 -0.05
C ALA A 111 8.82 3.66 0.56
N TRP A 112 9.06 2.62 1.38
CA TRP A 112 8.00 1.91 2.10
C TRP A 112 7.16 2.84 2.97
N VAL A 113 7.81 3.66 3.80
CA VAL A 113 7.10 4.66 4.64
C VAL A 113 6.35 5.69 3.80
N ALA A 114 6.96 6.17 2.72
CA ALA A 114 6.34 7.15 1.82
C ALA A 114 5.12 6.55 1.08
N HIS A 115 5.17 5.27 0.70
CA HIS A 115 4.10 4.54 0.05
C HIS A 115 2.82 4.50 0.91
N ASP A 116 2.97 4.26 2.21
CA ASP A 116 1.84 4.33 3.15
C ASP A 116 1.15 5.70 3.10
N LEU A 117 1.93 6.79 3.14
CA LEU A 117 1.39 8.15 3.11
C LEU A 117 0.67 8.45 1.79
N LEU A 118 1.20 7.98 0.66
CA LEU A 118 0.56 8.12 -0.66
C LEU A 118 -0.80 7.42 -0.69
N HIS A 119 -0.89 6.21 -0.16
CA HIS A 119 -2.15 5.46 -0.13
C HIS A 119 -3.12 5.96 0.95
N MET A 120 -2.65 6.47 2.07
CA MET A 120 -3.50 7.20 3.03
C MET A 120 -4.17 8.41 2.36
N ARG A 121 -3.41 9.20 1.60
CA ARG A 121 -3.96 10.30 0.81
C ARG A 121 -5.00 9.79 -0.18
N GLN A 122 -4.70 8.74 -0.94
CA GLN A 122 -5.63 8.15 -1.90
C GLN A 122 -6.94 7.71 -1.23
N ILE A 123 -6.89 7.04 -0.08
CA ILE A 123 -8.08 6.65 0.69
C ILE A 123 -8.91 7.88 1.08
N ILE A 124 -8.25 8.95 1.53
CA ILE A 124 -8.93 10.19 1.92
C ILE A 124 -9.59 10.85 0.70
N GLU A 125 -8.91 10.89 -0.46
CA GLU A 125 -9.43 11.42 -1.72
C GLU A 125 -10.67 10.66 -2.20
N VAL A 126 -10.64 9.33 -2.16
CA VAL A 126 -11.80 8.48 -2.50
C VAL A 126 -12.95 8.72 -1.52
N HIS A 127 -12.66 8.82 -0.22
CA HIS A 127 -13.68 9.08 0.80
C HIS A 127 -14.29 10.48 0.65
N TRP A 128 -13.49 11.48 0.30
CA TRP A 128 -13.96 12.84 0.01
C TRP A 128 -14.91 12.87 -1.19
N ALA A 129 -14.54 12.17 -2.27
CA ALA A 129 -15.40 12.05 -3.45
C ALA A 129 -16.73 11.36 -3.11
N PHE A 130 -16.68 10.27 -2.32
CA PHE A 130 -17.87 9.57 -1.82
C PHE A 130 -18.78 10.49 -1.00
N LEU A 131 -18.20 11.25 -0.06
CA LEU A 131 -18.95 12.22 0.76
C LEU A 131 -19.68 13.24 -0.12
N ASN A 132 -18.97 13.88 -1.05
CA ASN A 132 -19.54 14.91 -1.90
C ASN A 132 -20.69 14.41 -2.79
N GLN A 133 -20.61 13.15 -3.24
CA GLN A 133 -21.70 12.54 -3.98
C GLN A 133 -22.94 12.30 -3.10
N ASN A 134 -22.73 11.88 -1.86
CA ASN A 134 -23.82 11.46 -0.98
C ASN A 134 -24.49 12.58 -0.18
N VAL A 135 -23.85 13.76 -0.05
CA VAL A 135 -24.45 14.89 0.67
C VAL A 135 -25.30 15.80 -0.20
N THR A 136 -25.36 15.55 -1.52
CA THR A 136 -26.20 16.31 -2.45
C THR A 136 -27.66 16.30 -1.98
N PRO A 137 -28.38 17.45 -1.96
CA PRO A 137 -28.02 18.74 -2.56
C PRO A 137 -27.21 19.71 -1.66
N TYR A 138 -26.76 19.27 -0.51
CA TYR A 138 -25.99 20.12 0.42
C TYR A 138 -24.55 20.32 -0.05
N SER A 139 -23.90 21.40 0.44
CA SER A 139 -22.54 21.77 0.04
C SER A 139 -21.57 21.60 1.18
N THR A 140 -20.39 21.05 0.86
CA THR A 140 -19.25 20.93 1.79
C THR A 140 -18.42 22.21 1.90
N ARG A 141 -18.71 23.27 1.10
CA ARG A 141 -17.87 24.48 0.97
C ARG A 141 -17.59 25.20 2.29
N TYR A 142 -18.46 25.08 3.29
CA TYR A 142 -18.26 25.72 4.60
C TYR A 142 -17.09 25.07 5.39
N ALA A 143 -16.69 23.86 5.04
CA ALA A 143 -15.55 23.17 5.66
C ALA A 143 -14.19 23.71 5.17
N GLY A 144 -14.16 24.48 4.08
CA GLY A 144 -12.95 24.95 3.43
C GLY A 144 -12.72 24.32 2.06
N GLU A 145 -11.54 24.57 1.49
CA GLU A 145 -11.10 23.99 0.21
C GLU A 145 -10.31 22.69 0.46
N TRP A 146 -10.45 21.76 -0.49
CA TRP A 146 -9.74 20.47 -0.49
C TRP A 146 -8.41 20.59 -1.24
#